data_2cfd42b23acfb0e5041628781c7e277e
#
_entry.id   2cfd42b23acfb0e5041628781c7e277e
#
_cell.length_a   1.000
_cell.length_b   1.000
_cell.length_c   1.000
_cell.angle_alpha   90.00
_cell.angle_beta   90.00
_cell.angle_gamma   90.00
#
_symmetry.space_group_name_H-M   'P 1'
#
loop_
_entity.id
_entity.type
_entity.pdbx_description
1 polymer ?
#
loop_
_entity_poly.entity_id
_entity_poly.type
_entity_poly.pdbx_seq_one_letter_code
_entity_poly.pdbx_strand_id
1 'polypeptide(L)'
;FTLIEVIVSLFLLSILSIMSYQAVELMTQLNFKSQQTFNNESKISRALQIISRDFIHMKPRRFFDGLSDMEPAYITDPSDFGIRFTRGGGPSVKSNPSGLRRVNYVLRDDKFVRISWGATESPRQSDGVELILMDNVSKVEIAHLDANGNSHPDWPPPNAPSNTGKLLPRMIEMKISFQDETEVSRLYPGVFSN
;
A
#
# COMPACT_ATOMS: atom_id res chain seq x y z
N PHE A 1 69.98 13.60 3.22
CA PHE A 1 68.85 13.16 2.39
C PHE A 1 69.30 12.99 0.98
N THR A 2 69.10 11.81 0.43
CA THR A 2 69.43 11.52 -0.97
C THR A 2 68.22 11.87 -1.86
N LEU A 3 68.47 12.28 -3.11
CA LEU A 3 67.42 12.60 -4.07
C LEU A 3 66.43 11.42 -4.25
N ILE A 4 66.92 10.19 -4.15
CA ILE A 4 66.10 8.98 -4.27
C ILE A 4 65.13 8.81 -3.12
N GLU A 5 65.51 9.16 -1.93
CA GLU A 5 64.66 9.08 -0.74
C GLU A 5 63.43 10.03 -0.80
N VAL A 6 63.64 11.23 -1.39
CA VAL A 6 62.57 12.18 -1.64
C VAL A 6 61.60 11.66 -2.73
N ILE A 7 62.13 11.09 -3.81
CA ILE A 7 61.28 10.53 -4.90
C ILE A 7 60.44 9.36 -4.37
N VAL A 8 61.06 8.44 -3.62
CA VAL A 8 60.34 7.29 -3.04
C VAL A 8 59.25 7.77 -2.06
N SER A 9 59.56 8.76 -1.23
CA SER A 9 58.55 9.30 -0.29
C SER A 9 57.38 9.95 -1.00
N LEU A 10 57.61 10.72 -2.04
CA LEU A 10 56.57 11.34 -2.85
C LEU A 10 55.71 10.27 -3.60
N PHE A 11 56.35 9.22 -4.11
CA PHE A 11 55.67 8.12 -4.76
C PHE A 11 54.74 7.38 -3.78
N LEU A 12 55.23 7.03 -2.61
CA LEU A 12 54.41 6.39 -1.56
C LEU A 12 53.27 7.30 -1.10
N LEU A 13 53.51 8.58 -0.95
CA LEU A 13 52.48 9.56 -0.57
C LEU A 13 51.40 9.65 -1.64
N SER A 14 51.76 9.61 -2.93
CA SER A 14 50.80 9.64 -4.03
C SER A 14 49.92 8.40 -4.06
N ILE A 15 50.47 7.20 -3.84
CA ILE A 15 49.70 5.96 -3.72
C ILE A 15 48.74 6.04 -2.55
N LEU A 16 49.18 6.45 -1.36
CA LEU A 16 48.30 6.60 -0.19
C LEU A 16 47.18 7.60 -0.44
N SER A 17 47.45 8.69 -1.13
CA SER A 17 46.44 9.69 -1.48
C SER A 17 45.38 9.12 -2.42
N ILE A 18 45.78 8.35 -3.44
CA ILE A 18 44.87 7.70 -4.36
C ILE A 18 44.00 6.67 -3.63
N MET A 19 44.61 5.82 -2.80
CA MET A 19 43.86 4.82 -2.02
C MET A 19 42.88 5.47 -1.06
N SER A 20 43.25 6.55 -0.42
CA SER A 20 42.35 7.30 0.48
C SER A 20 41.18 7.92 -0.27
N TYR A 21 41.44 8.49 -1.44
CA TYR A 21 40.38 9.03 -2.31
C TYR A 21 39.38 7.95 -2.73
N GLN A 22 39.87 6.81 -3.21
CA GLN A 22 39.04 5.68 -3.59
C GLN A 22 38.19 5.14 -2.44
N ALA A 23 38.74 5.08 -1.24
CA ALA A 23 38.01 4.65 -0.06
C ALA A 23 36.86 5.61 0.30
N VAL A 24 37.08 6.92 0.22
CA VAL A 24 36.03 7.93 0.46
C VAL A 24 34.95 7.87 -0.62
N GLU A 25 35.34 7.71 -1.89
CA GLU A 25 34.40 7.59 -3.00
C GLU A 25 33.50 6.35 -2.83
N LEU A 26 34.08 5.19 -2.51
CA LEU A 26 33.34 3.96 -2.26
C LEU A 26 32.35 4.11 -1.09
N MET A 27 32.79 4.71 0.03
CA MET A 27 31.91 4.98 1.18
C MET A 27 30.73 5.87 0.80
N THR A 28 30.97 6.89 -0.01
CA THR A 28 29.93 7.82 -0.46
C THR A 28 28.90 7.11 -1.35
N GLN A 29 29.36 6.29 -2.28
CA GLN A 29 28.48 5.50 -3.16
C GLN A 29 27.63 4.49 -2.36
N LEU A 30 28.24 3.78 -1.40
CA LEU A 30 27.53 2.84 -0.54
C LEU A 30 26.47 3.53 0.33
N ASN A 31 26.79 4.68 0.90
CA ASN A 31 25.84 5.47 1.68
C ASN A 31 24.66 5.94 0.83
N PHE A 32 24.92 6.42 -0.38
CA PHE A 32 23.86 6.86 -1.28
C PHE A 32 22.91 5.72 -1.67
N LYS A 33 23.47 4.56 -2.04
CA LYS A 33 22.69 3.37 -2.37
C LYS A 33 21.87 2.86 -1.17
N SER A 34 22.49 2.83 0.01
CA SER A 34 21.82 2.44 1.25
C SER A 34 20.64 3.37 1.57
N GLN A 35 20.80 4.68 1.42
CA GLN A 35 19.72 5.64 1.65
C GLN A 35 18.56 5.47 0.67
N GLN A 36 18.84 5.20 -0.61
CA GLN A 36 17.79 4.93 -1.59
C GLN A 36 16.98 3.68 -1.21
N THR A 37 17.65 2.58 -0.88
CA THR A 37 16.99 1.34 -0.44
C THR A 37 16.14 1.58 0.79
N PHE A 38 16.70 2.23 1.81
CA PHE A 38 15.99 2.55 3.05
C PHE A 38 14.76 3.44 2.82
N ASN A 39 14.85 4.42 1.91
CA ASN A 39 13.72 5.28 1.57
C ASN A 39 12.58 4.49 0.90
N ASN A 40 12.92 3.56 0.01
CA ASN A 40 11.94 2.71 -0.67
C ASN A 40 11.25 1.76 0.31
N GLU A 41 12.02 1.07 1.15
CA GLU A 41 11.48 0.18 2.19
C GLU A 41 10.59 0.94 3.18
N SER A 42 10.97 2.15 3.55
CA SER A 42 10.17 3.02 4.43
C SER A 42 8.85 3.44 3.79
N LYS A 43 8.83 3.73 2.47
CA LYS A 43 7.60 4.03 1.73
C LYS A 43 6.66 2.82 1.72
N ILE A 44 7.17 1.64 1.37
CA ILE A 44 6.40 0.39 1.36
C ILE A 44 5.84 0.09 2.75
N SER A 45 6.66 0.16 3.79
CA SER A 45 6.23 -0.07 5.17
C SER A 45 5.11 0.88 5.60
N ARG A 46 5.22 2.15 5.26
CA ARG A 46 4.20 3.16 5.54
C ARG A 46 2.88 2.89 4.80
N ALA A 47 2.97 2.50 3.54
CA ALA A 47 1.81 2.11 2.74
C ALA A 47 1.10 0.89 3.35
N LEU A 48 1.85 -0.16 3.71
CA LEU A 48 1.30 -1.35 4.37
C LEU A 48 0.63 -1.03 5.72
N GLN A 49 1.17 -0.06 6.48
CA GLN A 49 0.54 0.41 7.71
C GLN A 49 -0.80 1.12 7.45
N ILE A 50 -0.89 1.92 6.38
CA ILE A 50 -2.14 2.59 5.98
C ILE A 50 -3.18 1.53 5.63
N ILE A 51 -2.82 0.54 4.79
CA ILE A 51 -3.69 -0.56 4.39
C ILE A 51 -4.17 -1.34 5.63
N SER A 52 -3.26 -1.72 6.51
CA SER A 52 -3.58 -2.44 7.74
C SER A 52 -4.58 -1.66 8.61
N ARG A 53 -4.36 -0.36 8.77
CA ARG A 53 -5.26 0.51 9.52
C ARG A 53 -6.65 0.59 8.89
N ASP A 54 -6.71 0.66 7.58
CA ASP A 54 -7.99 0.72 6.87
C ASP A 54 -8.79 -0.57 7.05
N PHE A 55 -8.15 -1.73 6.93
CA PHE A 55 -8.82 -3.03 7.11
C PHE A 55 -9.26 -3.26 8.56
N ILE A 56 -8.46 -2.92 9.55
CA ILE A 56 -8.83 -3.04 10.97
C ILE A 56 -10.06 -2.17 11.30
N HIS A 57 -10.24 -1.05 10.61
CA HIS A 57 -11.35 -0.15 10.83
C HIS A 57 -12.53 -0.38 9.89
N MET A 58 -12.57 -1.47 9.13
CA MET A 58 -13.74 -1.81 8.30
C MET A 58 -15.02 -1.88 9.14
N LYS A 59 -16.11 -1.47 8.53
CA LYS A 59 -17.44 -1.48 9.15
C LYS A 59 -18.45 -2.18 8.26
N PRO A 60 -19.31 -3.05 8.81
CA PRO A 60 -20.35 -3.76 8.06
C PRO A 60 -21.52 -2.82 7.71
N ARG A 61 -21.21 -1.73 7.00
CA ARG A 61 -22.18 -0.72 6.63
C ARG A 61 -22.18 -0.50 5.12
N ARG A 62 -23.34 -0.71 4.50
CA ARG A 62 -23.59 -0.40 3.09
C ARG A 62 -23.40 1.08 2.84
N PHE A 63 -23.02 1.42 1.63
CA PHE A 63 -22.74 2.77 1.21
C PHE A 63 -23.61 3.15 0.00
N PHE A 64 -24.17 4.36 0.00
CA PHE A 64 -24.99 4.83 -1.11
C PHE A 64 -24.08 5.18 -2.31
N ASP A 65 -24.38 4.63 -3.49
CA ASP A 65 -23.55 4.82 -4.70
C ASP A 65 -23.75 6.18 -5.37
N GLY A 66 -24.78 6.93 -4.96
CA GLY A 66 -25.12 8.24 -5.49
C GLY A 66 -26.11 8.24 -6.64
N LEU A 67 -26.50 7.09 -7.17
CA LEU A 67 -27.50 6.98 -8.24
C LEU A 67 -28.85 6.47 -7.73
N SER A 68 -28.90 5.25 -7.26
CA SER A 68 -30.13 4.66 -6.74
C SER A 68 -29.89 3.47 -5.83
N ASP A 69 -28.66 2.94 -5.81
CA ASP A 69 -28.36 1.69 -5.16
C ASP A 69 -27.45 1.84 -3.92
N MET A 70 -27.57 0.84 -3.07
CA MET A 70 -26.72 0.71 -1.89
C MET A 70 -25.63 -0.32 -2.16
N GLU A 71 -24.39 0.12 -2.38
CA GLU A 71 -23.22 -0.77 -2.48
C GLU A 71 -23.03 -1.60 -1.21
N PRO A 72 -22.55 -2.85 -1.33
CA PRO A 72 -22.16 -3.66 -0.18
C PRO A 72 -21.11 -2.94 0.69
N ALA A 73 -21.02 -3.35 1.96
CA ALA A 73 -20.03 -2.82 2.89
C ALA A 73 -18.58 -3.07 2.42
N TYR A 74 -18.37 -4.18 1.72
CA TYR A 74 -17.12 -4.55 1.04
C TYR A 74 -17.47 -5.19 -0.31
N ILE A 75 -16.76 -4.80 -1.35
CA ILE A 75 -16.94 -5.33 -2.71
C ILE A 75 -15.59 -5.32 -3.46
N THR A 76 -15.35 -6.37 -4.24
CA THR A 76 -14.34 -6.39 -5.29
C THR A 76 -14.94 -5.92 -6.60
N ASP A 77 -14.21 -5.12 -7.34
CA ASP A 77 -14.61 -4.69 -8.68
C ASP A 77 -13.67 -5.35 -9.71
N PRO A 78 -14.13 -6.42 -10.38
CA PRO A 78 -13.29 -7.14 -11.34
C PRO A 78 -13.02 -6.34 -12.62
N SER A 79 -13.81 -5.29 -12.90
CA SER A 79 -13.68 -4.47 -14.13
C SER A 79 -12.56 -3.42 -14.02
N ASP A 80 -12.20 -3.01 -12.80
CA ASP A 80 -11.20 -1.94 -12.54
C ASP A 80 -10.24 -2.36 -11.43
N PHE A 81 -9.81 -3.60 -11.41
CA PHE A 81 -9.04 -4.21 -10.31
C PHE A 81 -9.02 -3.33 -9.05
N GLY A 82 -10.01 -3.46 -8.24
CA GLY A 82 -10.16 -2.63 -7.04
C GLY A 82 -10.95 -3.33 -5.96
N ILE A 83 -10.69 -2.92 -4.74
CA ILE A 83 -11.52 -3.26 -3.59
C ILE A 83 -12.09 -2.00 -2.99
N ARG A 84 -13.38 -2.04 -2.71
CA ARG A 84 -14.12 -0.92 -2.11
C ARG A 84 -14.78 -1.35 -0.83
N PHE A 85 -14.63 -0.57 0.24
CA PHE A 85 -15.24 -0.89 1.52
C PHE A 85 -15.52 0.35 2.35
N THR A 86 -16.40 0.20 3.33
CA THR A 86 -16.68 1.23 4.33
C THR A 86 -15.76 1.08 5.53
N ARG A 87 -15.10 2.16 5.93
CA ARG A 87 -14.30 2.22 7.15
C ARG A 87 -14.81 3.28 8.13
N GLY A 88 -14.59 3.06 9.42
CA GLY A 88 -14.76 4.02 10.49
C GLY A 88 -13.44 4.71 10.88
N GLY A 89 -13.46 5.45 11.98
CA GLY A 89 -12.27 6.05 12.58
C GLY A 89 -11.73 7.28 11.83
N GLY A 90 -12.55 7.87 10.97
CA GLY A 90 -12.27 9.20 10.43
C GLY A 90 -12.60 10.29 11.45
N PRO A 91 -12.10 11.53 11.24
CA PRO A 91 -12.49 12.65 12.10
C PRO A 91 -14.00 12.89 12.00
N SER A 92 -14.62 13.05 13.17
CA SER A 92 -16.02 13.47 13.26
C SER A 92 -16.08 14.98 13.02
N VAL A 93 -16.73 15.38 11.94
CA VAL A 93 -16.97 16.79 11.57
C VAL A 93 -18.46 17.01 11.37
N LYS A 94 -18.94 18.26 11.35
CA LYS A 94 -20.38 18.55 11.18
C LYS A 94 -20.98 17.88 9.92
N SER A 95 -20.24 17.83 8.82
CA SER A 95 -20.66 17.18 7.57
C SER A 95 -20.57 15.64 7.62
N ASN A 96 -19.77 15.08 8.52
CA ASN A 96 -19.60 13.63 8.69
C ASN A 96 -19.46 13.26 10.17
N PRO A 97 -20.55 13.35 10.95
CA PRO A 97 -20.51 13.10 12.39
C PRO A 97 -20.20 11.63 12.72
N SER A 98 -20.46 10.71 11.80
CA SER A 98 -20.17 9.27 11.99
C SER A 98 -18.70 8.92 11.82
N GLY A 99 -17.88 9.81 11.22
CA GLY A 99 -16.49 9.53 10.88
C GLY A 99 -16.32 8.38 9.87
N LEU A 100 -17.41 7.96 9.20
CA LEU A 100 -17.38 6.91 8.19
C LEU A 100 -16.83 7.44 6.88
N ARG A 101 -16.09 6.56 6.17
CA ARG A 101 -15.55 6.85 4.85
C ARG A 101 -15.69 5.64 3.95
N ARG A 102 -15.89 5.89 2.67
CA ARG A 102 -15.71 4.90 1.62
C ARG A 102 -14.26 4.95 1.17
N VAL A 103 -13.62 3.80 1.09
CA VAL A 103 -12.24 3.65 0.62
C VAL A 103 -12.21 2.70 -0.56
N ASN A 104 -11.46 3.06 -1.58
CA ASN A 104 -11.15 2.21 -2.73
C ASN A 104 -9.64 2.06 -2.85
N TYR A 105 -9.19 0.84 -3.10
CA TYR A 105 -7.82 0.53 -3.51
C TYR A 105 -7.85 0.08 -4.96
N VAL A 106 -7.04 0.69 -5.80
CA VAL A 106 -7.02 0.45 -7.25
C VAL A 106 -5.59 0.50 -7.76
N LEU A 107 -5.28 -0.35 -8.72
CA LEU A 107 -4.04 -0.28 -9.50
C LEU A 107 -4.34 0.50 -10.79
N ARG A 108 -3.75 1.69 -10.93
CA ARG A 108 -3.83 2.52 -12.14
C ARG A 108 -2.44 2.72 -12.69
N ASP A 109 -2.25 2.36 -13.94
CA ASP A 109 -0.95 2.29 -14.59
C ASP A 109 0.02 1.42 -13.78
N ASP A 110 1.04 1.97 -13.20
CA ASP A 110 1.99 1.29 -12.33
C ASP A 110 1.90 1.75 -10.87
N LYS A 111 0.79 2.39 -10.48
CA LYS A 111 0.61 2.99 -9.16
C LYS A 111 -0.50 2.30 -8.39
N PHE A 112 -0.19 1.89 -7.18
CA PHE A 112 -1.20 1.41 -6.25
C PHE A 112 -1.75 2.60 -5.48
N VAL A 113 -3.02 2.92 -5.73
CA VAL A 113 -3.67 4.15 -5.29
C VAL A 113 -4.78 3.83 -4.29
N ARG A 114 -4.85 4.62 -3.24
CA ARG A 114 -5.95 4.65 -2.27
C ARG A 114 -6.81 5.89 -2.52
N ILE A 115 -8.10 5.70 -2.76
CA ILE A 115 -9.06 6.79 -2.93
C ILE A 115 -10.03 6.76 -1.74
N SER A 116 -10.39 7.92 -1.21
CA SER A 116 -11.33 7.98 -0.07
C SER A 116 -12.35 9.09 -0.22
N TRP A 117 -13.60 8.78 0.15
CA TRP A 117 -14.75 9.71 0.17
C TRP A 117 -15.32 9.83 1.58
N GLY A 118 -15.94 10.96 1.87
CA GLY A 118 -16.77 11.14 3.07
C GLY A 118 -18.04 10.29 3.01
N ALA A 119 -18.70 10.07 4.14
CA ALA A 119 -19.91 9.24 4.21
C ALA A 119 -21.11 9.82 3.42
N THR A 120 -21.09 11.12 3.16
CA THR A 120 -22.13 11.83 2.40
C THR A 120 -21.77 12.06 0.95
N GLU A 121 -20.56 11.69 0.55
CA GLU A 121 -20.06 11.83 -0.81
C GLU A 121 -20.18 10.51 -1.54
N SER A 122 -20.61 10.58 -2.80
CA SER A 122 -20.73 9.40 -3.64
C SER A 122 -19.46 9.21 -4.46
N PRO A 123 -18.94 7.96 -4.58
CA PRO A 123 -17.84 7.65 -5.49
C PRO A 123 -18.12 7.95 -6.96
N ARG A 124 -19.39 8.09 -7.33
CA ARG A 124 -19.81 8.42 -8.70
C ARG A 124 -20.05 9.91 -8.93
N GLN A 125 -20.10 10.70 -7.86
CA GLN A 125 -20.41 12.14 -7.93
C GLN A 125 -19.22 13.04 -7.57
N SER A 126 -18.17 12.47 -6.97
CA SER A 126 -16.97 13.21 -6.60
C SER A 126 -15.72 12.37 -6.84
N ASP A 127 -14.60 13.00 -7.16
CA ASP A 127 -13.34 12.33 -7.46
C ASP A 127 -12.67 11.70 -6.22
N GLY A 128 -13.12 12.06 -5.03
CA GLY A 128 -12.50 11.58 -3.80
C GLY A 128 -11.07 12.14 -3.57
N VAL A 129 -10.48 11.77 -2.45
CA VAL A 129 -9.09 12.14 -2.12
C VAL A 129 -8.18 10.97 -2.46
N GLU A 130 -7.31 11.18 -3.43
CA GLU A 130 -6.34 10.18 -3.88
C GLU A 130 -5.04 10.25 -3.07
N LEU A 131 -4.48 9.09 -2.78
CA LEU A 131 -3.18 8.91 -2.16
C LEU A 131 -2.44 7.78 -2.87
N ILE A 132 -1.35 8.10 -3.54
CA ILE A 132 -0.45 7.10 -4.12
C ILE A 132 0.27 6.41 -2.96
N LEU A 133 0.12 5.11 -2.84
CA LEU A 133 0.73 4.29 -1.80
C LEU A 133 2.08 3.73 -2.23
N MET A 134 2.14 3.21 -3.44
CA MET A 134 3.31 2.57 -4.02
C MET A 134 3.38 2.88 -5.51
N ASP A 135 4.60 3.05 -6.00
CA ASP A 135 4.92 3.20 -7.43
C ASP A 135 5.57 1.90 -7.94
N ASN A 136 5.66 1.75 -9.26
CA ASN A 136 6.27 0.61 -9.95
C ASN A 136 5.63 -0.74 -9.59
N VAL A 137 4.33 -0.76 -9.35
CA VAL A 137 3.56 -1.97 -9.07
C VAL A 137 3.11 -2.60 -10.38
N SER A 138 3.51 -3.86 -10.61
CA SER A 138 3.11 -4.61 -11.81
C SER A 138 1.80 -5.34 -11.63
N LYS A 139 1.53 -5.85 -10.41
CA LYS A 139 0.33 -6.64 -10.13
C LYS A 139 -0.05 -6.56 -8.65
N VAL A 140 -1.35 -6.62 -8.39
CA VAL A 140 -1.89 -6.81 -7.04
C VAL A 140 -2.88 -7.96 -7.08
N GLU A 141 -2.69 -8.95 -6.24
CA GLU A 141 -3.58 -10.10 -6.09
C GLU A 141 -4.17 -10.07 -4.69
N ILE A 142 -5.47 -10.34 -4.61
CA ILE A 142 -6.19 -10.32 -3.33
C ILE A 142 -6.99 -11.62 -3.21
N ALA A 143 -6.93 -12.22 -2.04
CA ALA A 143 -7.76 -13.35 -1.68
C ALA A 143 -8.49 -13.05 -0.36
N HIS A 144 -9.76 -13.44 -0.30
CA HIS A 144 -10.64 -13.18 0.82
C HIS A 144 -10.98 -14.50 1.50
N LEU A 145 -10.74 -14.60 2.79
CA LEU A 145 -11.12 -15.78 3.56
C LEU A 145 -12.47 -15.54 4.22
N ASP A 146 -13.39 -16.47 4.02
CA ASP A 146 -14.70 -16.48 4.68
C ASP A 146 -14.60 -17.01 6.13
N ALA A 147 -15.75 -17.06 6.83
CA ALA A 147 -15.84 -17.58 8.20
C ALA A 147 -15.45 -19.07 8.31
N ASN A 148 -15.56 -19.83 7.23
CA ASN A 148 -15.23 -21.25 7.17
C ASN A 148 -13.76 -21.51 6.78
N GLY A 149 -13.01 -20.43 6.42
CA GLY A 149 -11.63 -20.53 5.97
C GLY A 149 -11.46 -20.79 4.48
N ASN A 150 -12.55 -20.74 3.69
CA ASN A 150 -12.44 -20.85 2.24
C ASN A 150 -11.91 -19.55 1.65
N SER A 151 -11.05 -19.68 0.64
CA SER A 151 -10.48 -18.53 -0.07
C SER A 151 -11.29 -18.21 -1.32
N HIS A 152 -11.58 -16.93 -1.52
CA HIS A 152 -12.34 -16.40 -2.64
C HIS A 152 -11.58 -15.24 -3.30
N PRO A 153 -11.41 -15.21 -4.63
CA PRO A 153 -10.79 -14.09 -5.31
C PRO A 153 -11.68 -12.83 -5.28
N ASP A 154 -13.00 -13.04 -5.32
CA ASP A 154 -14.00 -11.97 -5.37
C ASP A 154 -14.85 -11.94 -4.10
N TRP A 155 -15.35 -10.75 -3.76
CA TRP A 155 -16.22 -10.55 -2.61
C TRP A 155 -17.39 -9.61 -2.94
N PRO A 156 -18.64 -9.92 -2.54
CA PRO A 156 -19.07 -11.16 -1.86
C PRO A 156 -18.89 -12.43 -2.71
N PRO A 157 -18.71 -13.61 -2.09
CA PRO A 157 -18.61 -14.86 -2.84
C PRO A 157 -19.88 -15.10 -3.68
N PRO A 158 -19.78 -15.77 -4.83
CA PRO A 158 -20.95 -15.99 -5.73
C PRO A 158 -22.13 -16.71 -5.07
N ASN A 159 -21.85 -17.58 -4.09
CA ASN A 159 -22.86 -18.37 -3.37
C ASN A 159 -23.32 -17.70 -2.07
N ALA A 160 -23.00 -16.45 -1.85
CA ALA A 160 -23.40 -15.74 -0.65
C ALA A 160 -24.92 -15.49 -0.63
N PRO A 161 -25.58 -15.57 0.54
CA PRO A 161 -27.03 -15.32 0.66
C PRO A 161 -27.40 -13.92 0.18
N SER A 162 -28.61 -13.73 -0.33
CA SER A 162 -29.10 -12.45 -0.91
C SER A 162 -29.04 -11.23 0.05
N ASN A 163 -28.83 -11.44 1.35
CA ASN A 163 -28.72 -10.36 2.34
C ASN A 163 -27.26 -10.06 2.75
N THR A 164 -26.32 -10.20 1.82
CA THR A 164 -24.86 -10.10 2.08
C THR A 164 -24.30 -8.68 2.07
N GLY A 165 -25.13 -7.67 1.89
CA GLY A 165 -24.67 -6.28 1.81
C GLY A 165 -23.84 -5.78 3.02
N LYS A 166 -23.84 -6.51 4.14
CA LYS A 166 -23.02 -6.24 5.33
C LYS A 166 -21.89 -7.24 5.54
N LEU A 167 -21.76 -8.25 4.66
CA LEU A 167 -20.77 -9.29 4.81
C LEU A 167 -19.35 -8.72 4.62
N LEU A 168 -18.47 -9.03 5.54
CA LEU A 168 -17.06 -8.69 5.49
C LEU A 168 -16.21 -9.96 5.45
N PRO A 169 -15.07 -9.96 4.75
CA PRO A 169 -14.13 -11.08 4.81
C PRO A 169 -13.53 -11.19 6.23
N ARG A 170 -13.27 -12.42 6.67
CA ARG A 170 -12.63 -12.68 7.95
C ARG A 170 -11.15 -12.33 7.93
N MET A 171 -10.49 -12.62 6.82
CA MET A 171 -9.10 -12.25 6.56
C MET A 171 -8.96 -11.87 5.09
N ILE A 172 -7.98 -11.03 4.81
CA ILE A 172 -7.65 -10.57 3.46
C ILE A 172 -6.16 -10.81 3.27
N GLU A 173 -5.82 -11.65 2.30
CA GLU A 173 -4.46 -11.81 1.84
C GLU A 173 -4.24 -10.89 0.63
N MET A 174 -3.19 -10.09 0.68
CA MET A 174 -2.83 -9.18 -0.39
C MET A 174 -1.38 -9.44 -0.78
N LYS A 175 -1.15 -9.74 -2.06
CA LYS A 175 0.15 -9.92 -2.66
C LYS A 175 0.38 -8.81 -3.68
N ILE A 176 1.45 -8.06 -3.50
CA ILE A 176 1.84 -6.93 -4.36
C ILE A 176 3.16 -7.31 -5.03
N SER A 177 3.17 -7.34 -6.34
CA SER A 177 4.35 -7.59 -7.16
C SER A 177 4.81 -6.29 -7.81
N PHE A 178 6.10 -6.02 -7.79
CA PHE A 178 6.70 -4.84 -8.39
C PHE A 178 7.33 -5.16 -9.75
N GLN A 179 7.69 -4.13 -10.52
CA GLN A 179 8.31 -4.30 -11.84
C GLN A 179 9.71 -4.90 -11.77
N ASP A 180 10.40 -4.81 -10.64
CA ASP A 180 11.72 -5.40 -10.38
C ASP A 180 11.64 -6.85 -9.87
N GLU A 181 10.49 -7.50 -10.04
CA GLU A 181 10.21 -8.88 -9.60
C GLU A 181 10.19 -9.07 -8.08
N THR A 182 10.34 -8.01 -7.29
CA THR A 182 10.15 -8.10 -5.85
C THR A 182 8.67 -8.27 -5.51
N GLU A 183 8.37 -9.01 -4.44
CA GLU A 183 7.02 -9.29 -3.99
C GLU A 183 6.87 -9.02 -2.49
N VAL A 184 5.73 -8.49 -2.13
CA VAL A 184 5.32 -8.30 -0.73
C VAL A 184 3.96 -8.95 -0.54
N SER A 185 3.90 -9.96 0.33
CA SER A 185 2.63 -10.59 0.74
C SER A 185 2.32 -10.26 2.19
N ARG A 186 1.07 -9.92 2.46
CA ARG A 186 0.56 -9.62 3.79
C ARG A 186 -0.83 -10.20 3.99
N LEU A 187 -1.04 -10.74 5.19
CA LEU A 187 -2.34 -11.19 5.67
C LEU A 187 -2.88 -10.15 6.65
N TYR A 188 -4.06 -9.63 6.37
CA TYR A 188 -4.73 -8.62 7.19
C TYR A 188 -5.96 -9.23 7.87
N PRO A 189 -6.17 -8.96 9.16
CA PRO A 189 -7.39 -9.35 9.82
C PRO A 189 -8.57 -8.53 9.27
N GLY A 190 -9.65 -9.20 8.96
CA GLY A 190 -10.94 -8.58 8.73
C GLY A 190 -11.66 -8.29 10.06
N VAL A 191 -12.93 -7.93 9.98
CA VAL A 191 -13.74 -7.69 11.17
C VAL A 191 -14.39 -8.99 11.62
N PHE A 192 -14.11 -9.41 12.85
CA PHE A 192 -14.85 -10.51 13.48
C PHE A 192 -16.23 -9.99 13.87
N SER A 193 -17.28 -10.35 13.10
CA SER A 193 -18.65 -10.23 13.59
C SER A 193 -18.89 -11.40 14.53
N ASN A 194 -19.08 -11.10 15.80
CA ASN A 194 -19.71 -12.04 16.73
C ASN A 194 -21.18 -12.22 16.37
#